data_890f18b0f111e39bd39c4f8d2a914501
#
_entry.id   890f18b0f111e39bd39c4f8d2a914501
#
_cell.length_a   1.000
_cell.length_b   1.000
_cell.length_c   1.000
_cell.angle_alpha   90.00
_cell.angle_beta   90.00
_cell.angle_gamma   90.00
#
_symmetry.space_group_name_H-M   'P 1'
#
loop_
_entity.id
_entity.type
_entity.pdbx_description
1 polymer ?
#
loop_
_entity_poly.entity_id
_entity_poly.type
_entity_poly.pdbx_seq_one_letter_code
_entity_poly.pdbx_strand_id
1 'polypeptide(L)'
;MCCCLDHRLFRISSMEIKDLAPQAVFTHFQNLCNIPHPSGNERGVAKYLINFAQQHGLECELEECGNVILKKKASAGRENSPSLILQGHIDMVPVARNGFEHNFKVDPIVPRYMDENTADVNKKMLEICDGPYITATNTTLGADDGLGVCLMLALLEDKELSHGPITAIFTVEEESSMKGAIELDPEYLQGDYLLNLDSEDHGELFVGCAGSINANVTFIPELVKVVDCTPITLNLTGLRGGHSGCDIHLGRGNAIDIICGILAEVSDSNDFFIQKFHGGEIRNSIASSAYVELAVPTNTIASFKDAARAAMVRYQDLYSDSDPEMHLILGSCQLQANALSYTSSQNLISLLRALPNGVMRMSSEYKGVVETSCNLSTVRTKSDAITIALLPRSLRDHGLDDVIDKIDSICSLLDNVEVGFQGRSFGWTSPTESDLIDILKDEYKKQCGIDVKITSIHAGLETGYFAKANPKLKMISLGPTVRCAHSPDECCSVKHTEQVYDILKATLERLS
;
A
#
# COMPACT_ATOMS: atom_id res chain seq x y z
N MET A 1 -63.40 24.05 -10.03
CA MET A 1 -62.26 24.60 -9.26
C MET A 1 -61.09 23.61 -9.43
N CYS A 2 -60.22 23.87 -10.41
CA CYS A 2 -59.01 23.10 -10.64
C CYS A 2 -57.92 23.67 -9.76
N CYS A 3 -57.38 22.90 -8.83
CA CYS A 3 -56.15 23.19 -8.13
C CYS A 3 -54.99 22.74 -8.98
N CYS A 4 -54.32 23.69 -9.62
CA CYS A 4 -52.98 23.43 -10.20
C CYS A 4 -51.95 23.33 -9.07
N LEU A 5 -51.44 22.11 -8.85
CA LEU A 5 -50.25 21.88 -8.02
C LEU A 5 -49.04 22.26 -8.83
N ASP A 6 -48.41 23.33 -8.38
CA ASP A 6 -47.16 23.88 -8.91
C ASP A 6 -46.02 22.95 -8.52
N HIS A 7 -45.62 22.03 -9.42
CA HIS A 7 -44.44 21.19 -9.29
C HIS A 7 -43.18 22.02 -9.61
N ARG A 8 -42.78 22.90 -8.71
CA ARG A 8 -41.40 23.38 -8.65
C ARG A 8 -40.51 22.29 -8.08
N LEU A 9 -40.08 21.38 -8.93
CA LEU A 9 -38.92 20.54 -8.66
C LEU A 9 -37.73 21.47 -8.45
N PHE A 10 -37.34 21.68 -7.21
CA PHE A 10 -35.98 22.13 -6.89
C PHE A 10 -35.03 21.12 -7.47
N ARG A 11 -34.49 21.38 -8.66
CA ARG A 11 -33.24 20.79 -9.11
C ARG A 11 -32.20 21.34 -8.13
N ILE A 12 -31.85 20.53 -7.13
CA ILE A 12 -30.55 20.66 -6.47
C ILE A 12 -29.57 20.32 -7.59
N SER A 13 -28.95 21.33 -8.19
CA SER A 13 -27.83 21.18 -9.11
C SER A 13 -26.77 20.44 -8.32
N SER A 14 -26.62 19.15 -8.53
CA SER A 14 -25.45 18.40 -8.02
C SER A 14 -24.24 19.09 -8.63
N MET A 15 -23.37 19.62 -7.80
CA MET A 15 -22.11 20.21 -8.22
C MET A 15 -21.35 19.17 -9.02
N GLU A 16 -21.04 19.44 -10.28
CA GLU A 16 -20.22 18.55 -11.09
C GLU A 16 -18.75 18.73 -10.69
N ILE A 17 -18.00 17.66 -10.61
CA ILE A 17 -16.60 17.70 -10.14
C ILE A 17 -15.74 18.63 -10.98
N LYS A 18 -15.94 18.66 -12.31
CA LYS A 18 -15.21 19.57 -13.21
C LYS A 18 -15.41 21.08 -12.92
N ASP A 19 -16.42 21.43 -12.11
CA ASP A 19 -16.72 22.83 -11.76
C ASP A 19 -16.05 23.24 -10.42
N LEU A 20 -15.35 22.32 -9.76
CA LEU A 20 -14.58 22.58 -8.55
C LEU A 20 -13.29 23.33 -8.87
N ALA A 21 -12.78 24.07 -7.87
CA ALA A 21 -11.46 24.71 -7.95
C ALA A 21 -10.36 23.79 -7.39
N PRO A 22 -9.18 23.71 -8.04
CA PRO A 22 -8.80 24.33 -9.32
C PRO A 22 -9.48 23.65 -10.51
N GLN A 23 -10.14 24.43 -11.34
CA GLN A 23 -10.98 23.88 -12.41
C GLN A 23 -10.20 23.00 -13.39
N ALA A 24 -8.97 23.36 -13.71
CA ALA A 24 -8.11 22.54 -14.58
C ALA A 24 -7.91 21.14 -14.02
N VAL A 25 -7.53 21.04 -12.74
CA VAL A 25 -7.29 19.75 -12.05
C VAL A 25 -8.54 18.87 -12.08
N PHE A 26 -9.68 19.40 -11.65
CA PHE A 26 -10.90 18.61 -11.54
C PHE A 26 -11.57 18.33 -12.90
N THR A 27 -11.30 19.15 -13.94
CA THR A 27 -11.68 18.81 -15.32
C THR A 27 -10.90 17.60 -15.82
N HIS A 28 -9.59 17.56 -15.58
CA HIS A 28 -8.77 16.40 -15.92
C HIS A 28 -9.20 15.17 -15.13
N PHE A 29 -9.47 15.33 -13.83
CA PHE A 29 -9.90 14.22 -12.98
C PHE A 29 -11.24 13.62 -13.43
N GLN A 30 -12.22 14.44 -13.78
CA GLN A 30 -13.47 13.96 -14.38
C GLN A 30 -13.23 13.22 -15.70
N ASN A 31 -12.29 13.67 -16.51
CA ASN A 31 -11.93 12.99 -17.76
C ASN A 31 -11.25 11.64 -17.51
N LEU A 32 -10.34 11.54 -16.53
CA LEU A 32 -9.71 10.28 -16.15
C LEU A 32 -10.74 9.28 -15.62
N CYS A 33 -11.67 9.70 -14.75
CA CYS A 33 -12.76 8.83 -14.27
C CYS A 33 -13.60 8.23 -15.43
N ASN A 34 -13.70 8.92 -16.56
CA ASN A 34 -14.40 8.43 -17.74
C ASN A 34 -13.60 7.41 -18.56
N ILE A 35 -12.32 7.23 -18.27
CA ILE A 35 -11.42 6.32 -19.01
C ILE A 35 -11.11 5.12 -18.11
N PRO A 36 -11.57 3.90 -18.42
CA PRO A 36 -11.21 2.69 -17.69
C PRO A 36 -9.70 2.43 -17.74
N HIS A 37 -9.03 2.42 -16.55
CA HIS A 37 -7.58 2.32 -16.46
C HIS A 37 -7.07 1.48 -15.28
N PRO A 38 -7.65 0.28 -15.01
CA PRO A 38 -7.03 -0.61 -14.03
C PRO A 38 -5.65 -1.04 -14.53
N SER A 39 -4.75 -1.43 -13.60
CA SER A 39 -3.40 -1.91 -13.92
C SER A 39 -3.41 -2.93 -15.09
N GLY A 40 -2.56 -2.69 -16.10
CA GLY A 40 -2.51 -3.45 -17.35
C GLY A 40 -3.54 -3.00 -18.42
N ASN A 41 -4.29 -1.92 -18.21
CA ASN A 41 -5.27 -1.37 -19.16
C ASN A 41 -5.14 0.16 -19.37
N GLU A 42 -3.95 0.71 -19.22
CA GLU A 42 -3.69 2.16 -19.20
C GLU A 42 -3.69 2.82 -20.58
N ARG A 43 -3.81 2.06 -21.68
CA ARG A 43 -3.76 2.59 -23.07
C ARG A 43 -4.73 3.74 -23.32
N GLY A 44 -5.88 3.75 -22.66
CA GLY A 44 -6.86 4.82 -22.75
C GLY A 44 -6.32 6.14 -22.22
N VAL A 45 -5.68 6.11 -21.03
CA VAL A 45 -5.05 7.27 -20.40
C VAL A 45 -3.81 7.68 -21.19
N ALA A 46 -2.96 6.75 -21.62
CA ALA A 46 -1.81 7.08 -22.46
C ALA A 46 -2.23 7.85 -23.73
N LYS A 47 -3.31 7.43 -24.38
CA LYS A 47 -3.87 8.16 -25.53
C LYS A 47 -4.39 9.55 -25.15
N TYR A 48 -5.01 9.70 -23.98
CA TYR A 48 -5.45 10.99 -23.46
C TYR A 48 -4.26 11.94 -23.28
N LEU A 49 -3.16 11.49 -22.68
CA LEU A 49 -1.92 12.24 -22.47
C LEU A 49 -1.27 12.65 -23.79
N ILE A 50 -1.20 11.75 -24.77
CA ILE A 50 -0.66 12.04 -26.10
C ILE A 50 -1.50 13.13 -26.81
N ASN A 51 -2.82 13.03 -26.74
CA ASN A 51 -3.71 14.05 -27.30
C ASN A 51 -3.55 15.40 -26.58
N PHE A 52 -3.42 15.40 -25.25
CA PHE A 52 -3.14 16.57 -24.46
C PHE A 52 -1.83 17.25 -24.90
N ALA A 53 -0.75 16.48 -25.04
CA ALA A 53 0.53 17.00 -25.52
C ALA A 53 0.42 17.69 -26.88
N GLN A 54 -0.31 17.06 -27.82
CA GLN A 54 -0.54 17.64 -29.15
C GLN A 54 -1.31 18.96 -29.09
N GLN A 55 -2.34 19.05 -28.22
CA GLN A 55 -3.16 20.25 -28.06
C GLN A 55 -2.38 21.41 -27.46
N HIS A 56 -1.44 21.11 -26.56
CA HIS A 56 -0.63 22.12 -25.85
C HIS A 56 0.76 22.33 -26.46
N GLY A 57 1.10 21.63 -27.56
CA GLY A 57 2.39 21.79 -28.24
C GLY A 57 3.59 21.29 -27.43
N LEU A 58 3.39 20.29 -26.59
CA LEU A 58 4.42 19.66 -25.79
C LEU A 58 5.14 18.56 -26.59
N GLU A 59 6.42 18.35 -26.31
CA GLU A 59 7.13 17.17 -26.78
C GLU A 59 6.57 15.94 -26.03
N CYS A 60 6.34 14.83 -26.74
CA CYS A 60 5.71 13.63 -26.19
C CYS A 60 6.44 12.39 -26.67
N GLU A 61 6.80 11.52 -25.77
CA GLU A 61 7.36 10.21 -26.03
C GLU A 61 6.51 9.14 -25.33
N LEU A 62 6.37 7.99 -26.01
CA LEU A 62 5.68 6.80 -25.50
C LEU A 62 6.67 5.64 -25.51
N GLU A 63 7.01 5.13 -24.32
CA GLU A 63 7.88 3.97 -24.18
C GLU A 63 7.16 2.66 -24.53
N GLU A 64 7.93 1.62 -24.83
CA GLU A 64 7.37 0.29 -25.17
C GLU A 64 6.57 -0.32 -24.02
N CYS A 65 6.97 -0.06 -22.76
CA CYS A 65 6.24 -0.50 -21.58
C CYS A 65 4.89 0.17 -21.40
N GLY A 66 4.70 1.36 -21.99
CA GLY A 66 3.47 2.15 -21.92
C GLY A 66 3.59 3.48 -21.18
N ASN A 67 4.75 3.78 -20.57
CA ASN A 67 4.99 5.08 -19.96
C ASN A 67 4.86 6.21 -20.98
N VAL A 68 4.32 7.34 -20.51
CA VAL A 68 4.23 8.56 -21.32
C VAL A 68 5.09 9.65 -20.71
N ILE A 69 5.96 10.24 -21.51
CA ILE A 69 6.83 11.33 -21.10
C ILE A 69 6.45 12.61 -21.86
N LEU A 70 6.13 13.67 -21.12
CA LEU A 70 5.84 14.98 -21.68
C LEU A 70 6.93 15.97 -21.28
N LYS A 71 7.45 16.75 -22.25
CA LYS A 71 8.48 17.76 -21.97
C LYS A 71 7.95 19.15 -22.30
N LYS A 72 8.06 20.08 -21.35
CA LYS A 72 7.71 21.50 -21.46
C LYS A 72 8.97 22.33 -21.35
N LYS A 73 9.27 23.09 -22.42
CA LYS A 73 10.43 24.01 -22.42
C LYS A 73 10.25 25.08 -21.37
N ALA A 74 11.37 25.57 -20.82
CA ALA A 74 11.36 26.66 -19.87
C ALA A 74 10.59 27.90 -20.38
N SER A 75 9.98 28.64 -19.49
CA SER A 75 9.45 29.96 -19.78
C SER A 75 10.56 30.91 -20.23
N ALA A 76 10.23 31.94 -21.03
CA ALA A 76 11.19 32.92 -21.51
C ALA A 76 11.99 33.55 -20.37
N GLY A 77 13.32 33.48 -20.46
CA GLY A 77 14.24 33.97 -19.44
C GLY A 77 14.53 32.99 -18.29
N ARG A 78 13.97 31.75 -18.34
CA ARG A 78 14.14 30.69 -17.34
C ARG A 78 14.90 29.46 -17.89
N GLU A 79 15.56 29.60 -19.02
CA GLU A 79 16.22 28.49 -19.73
C GLU A 79 17.41 27.90 -18.94
N ASN A 80 17.98 28.67 -18.01
CA ASN A 80 19.06 28.24 -17.11
C ASN A 80 18.59 27.91 -15.69
N SER A 81 17.29 27.96 -15.43
CA SER A 81 16.72 27.57 -14.14
C SER A 81 16.84 26.06 -13.94
N PRO A 82 16.86 25.58 -12.68
CA PRO A 82 16.87 24.15 -12.39
C PRO A 82 15.74 23.41 -13.11
N SER A 83 16.05 22.24 -13.63
CA SER A 83 15.08 21.34 -14.26
C SER A 83 14.30 20.58 -13.22
N LEU A 84 12.98 20.42 -13.44
CA LEU A 84 12.09 19.68 -12.56
C LEU A 84 11.47 18.50 -13.30
N ILE A 85 11.51 17.34 -12.68
CA ILE A 85 10.76 16.16 -13.09
C ILE A 85 9.50 16.10 -12.19
N LEU A 86 8.32 16.01 -12.81
CA LEU A 86 7.06 15.67 -12.16
C LEU A 86 6.74 14.22 -12.48
N GLN A 87 6.28 13.45 -11.51
CA GLN A 87 6.03 12.03 -11.73
C GLN A 87 4.82 11.55 -10.95
N GLY A 88 4.03 10.67 -11.59
CA GLY A 88 2.89 9.96 -11.03
C GLY A 88 2.47 8.80 -11.92
N HIS A 89 1.70 7.85 -11.38
CA HIS A 89 1.25 6.68 -12.12
C HIS A 89 -0.17 6.85 -12.72
N ILE A 90 -0.46 6.11 -13.79
CA ILE A 90 -1.70 6.25 -14.56
C ILE A 90 -2.64 5.05 -14.46
N ASP A 91 -2.28 4.04 -13.71
CA ASP A 91 -3.17 2.93 -13.39
C ASP A 91 -3.89 3.16 -12.05
N MET A 92 -4.87 2.32 -11.74
CA MET A 92 -5.60 2.33 -10.48
C MET A 92 -5.95 0.91 -10.04
N VAL A 93 -6.12 0.70 -8.74
CA VAL A 93 -6.60 -0.56 -8.16
C VAL A 93 -8.09 -0.76 -8.45
N PRO A 94 -8.52 -1.88 -9.09
CA PRO A 94 -9.91 -2.12 -9.48
C PRO A 94 -10.68 -2.90 -8.39
N VAL A 95 -11.27 -2.22 -7.41
CA VAL A 95 -12.07 -2.85 -6.35
C VAL A 95 -13.49 -2.32 -6.34
N ALA A 96 -14.47 -3.21 -6.33
CA ALA A 96 -15.89 -2.86 -6.20
C ALA A 96 -16.47 -3.39 -4.87
N ARG A 97 -17.49 -2.70 -4.36
CA ARG A 97 -18.22 -3.12 -3.16
C ARG A 97 -18.88 -4.46 -3.37
N ASN A 98 -18.88 -5.30 -2.35
CA ASN A 98 -19.50 -6.63 -2.41
C ASN A 98 -20.96 -6.54 -2.90
N GLY A 99 -21.27 -7.30 -3.95
CA GLY A 99 -22.59 -7.33 -4.59
C GLY A 99 -22.82 -6.23 -5.62
N PHE A 100 -21.86 -5.37 -5.89
CA PHE A 100 -21.91 -4.40 -6.98
C PHE A 100 -21.14 -4.92 -8.20
N GLU A 101 -21.84 -5.06 -9.33
CA GLU A 101 -21.20 -5.50 -10.59
C GLU A 101 -20.61 -4.30 -11.32
N HIS A 102 -19.31 -4.33 -11.61
CA HIS A 102 -18.58 -3.31 -12.34
C HIS A 102 -17.45 -3.94 -13.13
N ASN A 103 -17.35 -3.60 -14.41
CA ASN A 103 -16.26 -4.07 -15.26
C ASN A 103 -15.24 -2.96 -15.48
N PHE A 104 -14.23 -2.91 -14.64
CA PHE A 104 -13.17 -1.88 -14.67
C PHE A 104 -12.42 -1.75 -16.00
N LYS A 105 -12.57 -2.69 -16.93
CA LYS A 105 -11.93 -2.59 -18.26
C LYS A 105 -12.76 -1.79 -19.26
N VAL A 106 -14.04 -1.53 -18.98
CA VAL A 106 -14.95 -0.87 -19.93
C VAL A 106 -15.89 0.14 -19.29
N ASP A 107 -16.22 -0.02 -17.99
CA ASP A 107 -17.14 0.88 -17.31
C ASP A 107 -16.38 2.06 -16.68
N PRO A 108 -16.89 3.29 -16.81
CA PRO A 108 -16.28 4.46 -16.18
C PRO A 108 -16.49 4.47 -14.66
N ILE A 109 -15.57 5.08 -13.94
CA ILE A 109 -15.78 5.42 -12.53
C ILE A 109 -16.80 6.55 -12.44
N VAL A 110 -17.73 6.45 -11.47
CA VAL A 110 -18.75 7.48 -11.23
C VAL A 110 -18.40 8.23 -9.96
N PRO A 111 -17.66 9.37 -10.07
CA PRO A 111 -17.27 10.13 -8.91
C PRO A 111 -18.45 10.90 -8.32
N ARG A 112 -18.40 11.14 -7.00
CA ARG A 112 -19.44 11.83 -6.22
C ARG A 112 -18.81 12.89 -5.33
N TYR A 113 -19.29 14.11 -5.45
CA TYR A 113 -18.96 15.19 -4.51
C TYR A 113 -19.77 15.03 -3.23
N MET A 114 -19.11 15.12 -2.09
CA MET A 114 -19.68 14.93 -0.75
C MET A 114 -19.38 16.16 0.12
N ASP A 115 -20.44 16.79 0.62
CA ASP A 115 -20.37 17.90 1.54
C ASP A 115 -21.30 17.69 2.74
N GLU A 116 -21.35 18.65 3.67
CA GLU A 116 -22.18 18.60 4.87
C GLU A 116 -23.69 18.48 4.60
N ASN A 117 -24.15 18.84 3.38
CA ASN A 117 -25.55 18.78 2.97
C ASN A 117 -25.90 17.46 2.26
N THR A 118 -24.92 16.63 1.95
CA THR A 118 -25.12 15.35 1.28
C THR A 118 -25.69 14.31 2.27
N ALA A 119 -26.81 13.69 1.92
CA ALA A 119 -27.60 12.86 2.86
C ALA A 119 -26.84 11.66 3.44
N ASP A 120 -25.95 11.04 2.64
CA ASP A 120 -25.13 9.88 3.00
C ASP A 120 -23.66 10.21 3.28
N VAL A 121 -23.36 11.46 3.62
CA VAL A 121 -21.99 11.92 3.89
C VAL A 121 -21.39 11.24 5.13
N ASN A 122 -20.14 10.83 5.02
CA ASN A 122 -19.36 10.37 6.15
C ASN A 122 -18.72 11.57 6.86
N LYS A 123 -19.27 11.95 8.03
CA LYS A 123 -18.79 13.10 8.81
C LYS A 123 -17.32 12.99 9.23
N LYS A 124 -16.84 11.77 9.51
CA LYS A 124 -15.43 11.55 9.85
C LYS A 124 -14.52 11.86 8.65
N MET A 125 -14.96 11.56 7.43
CA MET A 125 -14.22 11.93 6.22
C MET A 125 -14.23 13.44 5.97
N LEU A 126 -15.32 14.16 6.25
CA LEU A 126 -15.31 15.63 6.21
C LEU A 126 -14.27 16.23 7.16
N GLU A 127 -14.11 15.67 8.37
CA GLU A 127 -13.09 16.11 9.32
C GLU A 127 -11.67 15.80 8.82
N ILE A 128 -11.43 14.60 8.31
CA ILE A 128 -10.11 14.17 7.80
C ILE A 128 -9.72 14.97 6.56
N CYS A 129 -10.67 15.23 5.66
CA CYS A 129 -10.46 15.98 4.42
C CYS A 129 -10.49 17.50 4.63
N ASP A 130 -10.70 17.98 5.85
CA ASP A 130 -10.84 19.40 6.20
C ASP A 130 -11.88 20.12 5.32
N GLY A 131 -13.03 19.47 5.11
CA GLY A 131 -14.14 19.96 4.30
C GLY A 131 -14.66 18.95 3.29
N PRO A 132 -15.25 19.41 2.16
CA PRO A 132 -15.78 18.54 1.12
C PRO A 132 -14.76 17.57 0.54
N TYR A 133 -15.23 16.41 0.15
CA TYR A 133 -14.40 15.35 -0.47
C TYR A 133 -15.09 14.74 -1.69
N ILE A 134 -14.32 14.09 -2.54
CA ILE A 134 -14.80 13.28 -3.65
C ILE A 134 -14.61 11.80 -3.31
N THR A 135 -15.59 10.98 -3.64
CA THR A 135 -15.55 9.50 -3.57
C THR A 135 -16.16 8.90 -4.84
N ALA A 136 -16.23 7.60 -4.95
CA ALA A 136 -16.87 6.93 -6.08
C ALA A 136 -18.14 6.17 -5.67
N THR A 137 -18.97 5.81 -6.66
CA THR A 137 -20.18 5.04 -6.44
C THR A 137 -19.85 3.54 -6.40
N ASN A 138 -19.63 3.00 -5.19
CA ASN A 138 -19.41 1.56 -4.95
C ASN A 138 -18.15 0.96 -5.60
N THR A 139 -17.21 1.78 -6.05
CA THR A 139 -15.91 1.36 -6.59
C THR A 139 -14.79 2.16 -5.95
N THR A 140 -13.55 1.74 -6.12
CA THR A 140 -12.38 2.62 -5.98
C THR A 140 -12.57 3.86 -6.85
N LEU A 141 -11.98 4.98 -6.43
CA LEU A 141 -12.08 6.28 -7.10
C LEU A 141 -10.97 6.50 -8.14
N GLY A 142 -9.76 5.95 -7.86
CA GLY A 142 -8.55 6.22 -8.63
C GLY A 142 -8.01 7.62 -8.37
N ALA A 143 -8.15 8.14 -7.15
CA ALA A 143 -7.51 9.38 -6.72
C ALA A 143 -6.01 9.16 -6.50
N ASP A 144 -5.64 7.98 -6.11
CA ASP A 144 -4.32 7.38 -6.10
C ASP A 144 -4.07 6.74 -7.49
N ASP A 145 -3.17 7.24 -8.36
CA ASP A 145 -2.52 8.57 -8.33
C ASP A 145 -3.14 9.50 -9.42
N GLY A 146 -4.42 9.29 -9.74
CA GLY A 146 -5.13 10.13 -10.72
C GLY A 146 -5.13 11.62 -10.37
N LEU A 147 -5.03 12.00 -9.08
CA LEU A 147 -4.90 13.40 -8.69
C LEU A 147 -3.52 13.96 -9.00
N GLY A 148 -2.44 13.22 -8.72
CA GLY A 148 -1.09 13.61 -9.11
C GLY A 148 -0.98 13.83 -10.61
N VAL A 149 -1.49 12.89 -11.41
CA VAL A 149 -1.60 13.04 -12.87
C VAL A 149 -2.33 14.33 -13.26
N CYS A 150 -3.48 14.65 -12.63
CA CYS A 150 -4.26 15.84 -12.95
C CYS A 150 -3.56 17.14 -12.51
N LEU A 151 -2.86 17.13 -11.39
CA LEU A 151 -2.01 18.24 -10.95
C LEU A 151 -0.91 18.51 -11.99
N MET A 152 -0.24 17.46 -12.47
CA MET A 152 0.79 17.56 -13.50
C MET A 152 0.22 18.19 -14.80
N LEU A 153 -0.91 17.69 -15.27
CA LEU A 153 -1.56 18.22 -16.50
C LEU A 153 -1.96 19.68 -16.34
N ALA A 154 -2.55 20.07 -15.21
CA ALA A 154 -2.93 21.45 -14.94
C ALA A 154 -1.71 22.41 -14.91
N LEU A 155 -0.57 21.97 -14.38
CA LEU A 155 0.68 22.74 -14.41
C LEU A 155 1.27 22.83 -15.84
N LEU A 156 1.15 21.75 -16.61
CA LEU A 156 1.66 21.74 -17.98
C LEU A 156 0.86 22.63 -18.92
N GLU A 157 -0.46 22.75 -18.75
CA GLU A 157 -1.30 23.61 -19.60
C GLU A 157 -1.28 25.09 -19.18
N ASP A 158 -0.84 25.42 -17.94
CA ASP A 158 -0.80 26.79 -17.46
C ASP A 158 0.25 27.60 -18.24
N LYS A 159 -0.24 28.58 -19.00
CA LYS A 159 0.60 29.45 -19.86
C LYS A 159 1.20 30.63 -19.13
N GLU A 160 0.64 30.98 -17.99
CA GLU A 160 1.08 32.10 -17.15
C GLU A 160 2.15 31.68 -16.13
N LEU A 161 2.30 30.37 -15.90
CA LEU A 161 3.25 29.82 -14.96
C LEU A 161 4.68 30.05 -15.42
N SER A 162 5.50 30.71 -14.58
CA SER A 162 6.94 30.88 -14.81
C SER A 162 7.72 29.70 -14.24
N HIS A 163 8.48 29.01 -15.10
CA HIS A 163 9.15 27.76 -14.70
C HIS A 163 10.40 27.48 -15.53
N GLY A 164 11.34 26.72 -14.97
CA GLY A 164 12.46 26.08 -15.69
C GLY A 164 11.98 24.94 -16.61
N PRO A 165 12.89 24.15 -17.20
CA PRO A 165 12.49 22.98 -17.98
C PRO A 165 11.73 21.97 -17.13
N ILE A 166 10.58 21.45 -17.64
CA ILE A 166 9.79 20.42 -16.96
C ILE A 166 9.76 19.15 -17.80
N THR A 167 10.03 18.01 -17.17
CA THR A 167 9.74 16.68 -17.68
C THR A 167 8.65 16.05 -16.81
N ALA A 168 7.53 15.65 -17.40
CA ALA A 168 6.46 14.96 -16.72
C ALA A 168 6.46 13.49 -17.12
N ILE A 169 6.63 12.59 -16.16
CA ILE A 169 6.72 11.14 -16.34
C ILE A 169 5.44 10.50 -15.79
N PHE A 170 4.72 9.81 -16.65
CA PHE A 170 3.49 9.10 -16.34
C PHE A 170 3.76 7.60 -16.48
N THR A 171 3.82 6.89 -15.38
CA THR A 171 4.19 5.47 -15.31
C THR A 171 2.98 4.55 -15.36
N VAL A 172 3.18 3.30 -15.79
CA VAL A 172 2.16 2.25 -15.86
C VAL A 172 2.41 1.16 -14.82
N GLU A 173 1.35 0.44 -14.44
CA GLU A 173 1.38 -0.76 -13.60
C GLU A 173 2.11 -0.55 -12.24
N GLU A 174 2.01 0.62 -11.62
CA GLU A 174 2.55 0.87 -10.28
C GLU A 174 1.93 -0.10 -9.28
N GLU A 175 0.60 -0.17 -9.25
CA GLU A 175 -0.23 -0.89 -8.29
C GLU A 175 -0.14 -2.42 -8.39
N SER A 176 0.54 -2.93 -9.39
CA SER A 176 0.66 -4.37 -9.62
C SER A 176 2.10 -4.86 -9.66
N SER A 177 2.94 -4.26 -10.50
CA SER A 177 4.26 -4.78 -10.81
C SER A 177 5.39 -3.74 -10.75
N MET A 178 5.08 -2.45 -10.61
CA MET A 178 6.01 -1.32 -10.75
C MET A 178 6.73 -1.31 -12.11
N LYS A 179 6.09 -1.90 -13.14
CA LYS A 179 6.72 -2.11 -14.45
C LYS A 179 7.19 -0.81 -15.07
N GLY A 180 6.37 0.25 -14.98
CA GLY A 180 6.71 1.55 -15.50
C GLY A 180 8.01 2.09 -14.91
N ALA A 181 8.17 2.03 -13.60
CA ALA A 181 9.39 2.48 -12.93
C ALA A 181 10.62 1.59 -13.21
N ILE A 182 10.40 0.27 -13.35
CA ILE A 182 11.46 -0.70 -13.62
C ILE A 182 12.02 -0.55 -15.04
N GLU A 183 11.16 -0.31 -16.01
CA GLU A 183 11.50 -0.25 -17.44
C GLU A 183 11.75 1.19 -17.94
N LEU A 184 11.56 2.22 -17.10
CA LEU A 184 11.80 3.62 -17.46
C LEU A 184 13.24 3.84 -17.93
N ASP A 185 13.40 4.47 -19.10
CA ASP A 185 14.74 4.84 -19.57
C ASP A 185 15.39 5.88 -18.61
N PRO A 186 16.56 5.55 -18.03
CA PRO A 186 17.26 6.46 -17.12
C PRO A 186 17.57 7.84 -17.69
N GLU A 187 17.50 8.03 -19.01
CA GLU A 187 17.73 9.35 -19.62
C GLU A 187 16.67 10.38 -19.18
N TYR A 188 15.42 9.94 -18.89
CA TYR A 188 14.34 10.83 -18.40
C TYR A 188 14.52 11.26 -16.95
N LEU A 189 15.42 10.61 -16.23
CA LEU A 189 15.77 10.97 -14.84
C LEU A 189 16.95 11.95 -14.75
N GLN A 190 17.37 12.55 -15.87
CA GLN A 190 18.43 13.57 -15.90
C GLN A 190 17.82 14.94 -15.60
N GLY A 191 17.69 15.26 -14.32
CA GLY A 191 17.14 16.52 -13.83
C GLY A 191 17.81 16.94 -12.52
N ASP A 192 17.54 18.17 -12.06
CA ASP A 192 18.02 18.67 -10.78
C ASP A 192 17.15 18.18 -9.62
N TYR A 193 15.84 18.15 -9.84
CA TYR A 193 14.83 17.78 -8.85
C TYR A 193 13.76 16.87 -9.45
N LEU A 194 13.16 16.02 -8.60
CA LEU A 194 11.96 15.25 -8.92
C LEU A 194 10.91 15.42 -7.80
N LEU A 195 9.69 15.76 -8.19
CA LEU A 195 8.51 15.69 -7.36
C LEU A 195 7.64 14.52 -7.81
N ASN A 196 7.56 13.48 -6.98
CA ASN A 196 6.56 12.42 -7.10
C ASN A 196 5.29 12.91 -6.43
N LEU A 197 4.12 12.75 -7.07
CA LEU A 197 2.85 13.29 -6.61
C LEU A 197 1.89 12.23 -6.06
N ASP A 198 2.44 11.09 -5.76
CA ASP A 198 1.77 9.85 -5.36
C ASP A 198 1.67 9.67 -3.82
N SER A 199 1.74 10.77 -3.06
CA SER A 199 1.55 10.72 -1.61
C SER A 199 0.15 11.12 -1.20
N GLU A 200 -0.37 10.46 -0.16
CA GLU A 200 -1.74 10.59 0.31
C GLU A 200 -1.92 11.49 1.54
N ASP A 201 -0.84 12.07 2.05
CA ASP A 201 -0.84 12.83 3.31
C ASP A 201 -0.46 14.29 3.09
N HIS A 202 -1.48 15.17 3.00
CA HIS A 202 -1.26 16.61 2.91
C HIS A 202 -0.50 17.14 4.14
N GLY A 203 0.55 17.93 3.90
CA GLY A 203 1.41 18.47 4.96
C GLY A 203 2.55 17.56 5.38
N GLU A 204 2.74 16.42 4.74
CA GLU A 204 3.92 15.57 4.86
C GLU A 204 4.76 15.63 3.57
N LEU A 205 6.08 15.70 3.72
CA LEU A 205 7.06 15.59 2.63
C LEU A 205 7.83 14.29 2.84
N PHE A 206 7.63 13.35 1.94
CA PHE A 206 8.34 12.08 2.00
C PHE A 206 9.66 12.22 1.26
N VAL A 207 10.74 11.94 1.96
CA VAL A 207 12.11 11.97 1.45
C VAL A 207 12.75 10.58 1.50
N GLY A 208 11.93 9.55 1.57
CA GLY A 208 12.36 8.17 1.57
C GLY A 208 11.19 7.18 1.53
N CYS A 209 11.48 5.99 1.01
CA CYS A 209 10.56 4.85 0.98
C CYS A 209 11.30 3.54 1.28
N ALA A 210 10.57 2.50 1.67
CA ALA A 210 11.14 1.19 1.91
C ALA A 210 11.19 0.34 0.65
N GLY A 211 12.34 -0.27 0.39
CA GLY A 211 12.43 -1.43 -0.48
C GLY A 211 11.89 -2.69 0.21
N SER A 212 11.60 -3.71 -0.57
CA SER A 212 11.09 -4.99 -0.10
C SER A 212 11.61 -6.17 -0.92
N ILE A 213 11.41 -7.39 -0.40
CA ILE A 213 11.67 -8.62 -1.14
C ILE A 213 10.67 -9.70 -0.73
N ASN A 214 10.27 -10.53 -1.68
CA ASN A 214 9.45 -11.70 -1.39
C ASN A 214 10.35 -12.87 -0.96
N ALA A 215 10.27 -13.29 0.30
CA ALA A 215 10.89 -14.50 0.79
C ALA A 215 9.85 -15.64 0.78
N ASN A 216 10.20 -16.75 0.12
CA ASN A 216 9.36 -17.95 -0.01
C ASN A 216 10.09 -19.13 0.63
N VAL A 217 9.59 -19.61 1.75
CA VAL A 217 10.13 -20.75 2.46
C VAL A 217 9.26 -21.97 2.19
N THR A 218 9.88 -23.08 1.86
CA THR A 218 9.23 -24.38 1.65
C THR A 218 9.75 -25.36 2.70
N PHE A 219 8.86 -25.84 3.56
CA PHE A 219 9.12 -26.87 4.55
C PHE A 219 8.58 -28.20 4.03
N ILE A 220 9.43 -29.22 3.93
CA ILE A 220 9.10 -30.57 3.46
C ILE A 220 8.98 -31.51 4.67
N PRO A 221 7.76 -31.80 5.17
CA PRO A 221 7.58 -32.58 6.38
C PRO A 221 7.74 -34.08 6.14
N GLU A 222 8.19 -34.79 7.16
CA GLU A 222 7.97 -36.22 7.26
C GLU A 222 6.50 -36.47 7.63
N LEU A 223 5.83 -37.38 6.88
CA LEU A 223 4.43 -37.74 7.13
C LEU A 223 4.34 -39.10 7.79
N VAL A 224 3.47 -39.24 8.78
CA VAL A 224 3.18 -40.49 9.50
C VAL A 224 1.70 -40.80 9.48
N LYS A 225 1.35 -42.09 9.58
CA LYS A 225 -0.03 -42.51 9.83
C LYS A 225 -0.40 -42.24 11.28
N VAL A 226 -1.54 -41.57 11.49
CA VAL A 226 -2.05 -41.34 12.84
C VAL A 226 -3.12 -42.37 13.21
N VAL A 227 -2.97 -42.94 14.42
CA VAL A 227 -3.86 -43.97 14.96
C VAL A 227 -4.23 -43.55 16.39
N ASP A 228 -5.45 -43.87 16.83
CA ASP A 228 -5.95 -43.56 18.17
C ASP A 228 -5.90 -42.07 18.53
N CYS A 229 -6.08 -41.20 17.51
CA CYS A 229 -6.11 -39.76 17.65
C CYS A 229 -7.53 -39.20 17.43
N THR A 230 -7.83 -38.14 18.15
CA THR A 230 -9.04 -37.32 17.95
C THR A 230 -8.66 -36.10 17.13
N PRO A 231 -9.35 -35.85 15.99
CA PRO A 231 -9.10 -34.66 15.18
C PRO A 231 -9.72 -33.41 15.85
N ILE A 232 -8.95 -32.32 15.88
CA ILE A 232 -9.38 -31.05 16.43
C ILE A 232 -8.90 -29.90 15.54
N THR A 233 -9.67 -28.81 15.52
CA THR A 233 -9.24 -27.57 14.87
C THR A 233 -9.00 -26.49 15.90
N LEU A 234 -7.97 -25.70 15.65
CA LEU A 234 -7.71 -24.40 16.29
C LEU A 234 -7.94 -23.33 15.23
N ASN A 235 -8.87 -22.42 15.48
CA ASN A 235 -9.12 -21.26 14.62
C ASN A 235 -8.97 -19.98 15.42
N LEU A 236 -7.91 -19.23 15.16
CA LEU A 236 -7.62 -17.94 15.78
C LEU A 236 -8.12 -16.84 14.85
N THR A 237 -9.01 -15.99 15.35
CA THR A 237 -9.66 -14.92 14.59
C THR A 237 -9.87 -13.68 15.46
N GLY A 238 -10.39 -12.61 14.87
CA GLY A 238 -10.71 -11.37 15.58
C GLY A 238 -9.52 -10.42 15.73
N LEU A 239 -8.38 -10.71 15.07
CA LEU A 239 -7.28 -9.77 15.01
C LEU A 239 -7.55 -8.69 13.94
N ARG A 240 -7.06 -7.47 14.18
CA ARG A 240 -7.28 -6.34 13.28
C ARG A 240 -6.52 -6.46 11.97
N GLY A 241 -5.35 -7.11 11.96
CA GLY A 241 -4.49 -7.14 10.79
C GLY A 241 -4.01 -5.74 10.40
N GLY A 242 -3.81 -5.48 9.11
CA GLY A 242 -3.39 -4.20 8.56
C GLY A 242 -2.28 -4.35 7.52
N HIS A 243 -1.84 -3.23 6.94
CA HIS A 243 -0.78 -3.21 5.96
C HIS A 243 0.58 -3.55 6.59
N SER A 244 1.32 -4.47 5.99
CA SER A 244 2.61 -4.97 6.53
C SER A 244 3.75 -3.95 6.57
N GLY A 245 3.57 -2.79 5.95
CA GLY A 245 4.48 -1.65 6.03
C GLY A 245 3.91 -0.57 6.95
N CYS A 246 2.85 0.09 6.55
CA CYS A 246 2.29 1.26 7.24
C CYS A 246 1.77 0.95 8.65
N ASP A 247 1.26 -0.25 8.92
CA ASP A 247 0.68 -0.63 10.22
C ASP A 247 1.57 -1.51 11.09
N ILE A 248 2.73 -1.96 10.59
CA ILE A 248 3.59 -2.95 11.27
C ILE A 248 4.09 -2.47 12.65
N HIS A 249 4.17 -1.15 12.84
CA HIS A 249 4.60 -0.52 14.09
C HIS A 249 3.51 -0.38 15.14
N LEU A 250 2.25 -0.69 14.80
CA LEU A 250 1.11 -0.50 15.70
C LEU A 250 0.96 -1.60 16.78
N GLY A 251 1.89 -2.56 16.82
CA GLY A 251 1.91 -3.63 17.84
C GLY A 251 0.76 -4.62 17.71
N ARG A 252 0.12 -4.70 16.52
CA ARG A 252 -0.96 -5.67 16.27
C ARG A 252 -0.43 -7.10 16.23
N GLY A 253 -1.24 -8.03 16.71
CA GLY A 253 -0.92 -9.45 16.70
C GLY A 253 -0.83 -10.03 15.29
N ASN A 254 0.10 -10.98 15.07
CA ASN A 254 0.14 -11.83 13.90
C ASN A 254 -0.42 -13.20 14.25
N ALA A 255 -1.53 -13.58 13.64
CA ALA A 255 -2.27 -14.81 13.99
C ALA A 255 -1.43 -16.09 13.79
N ILE A 256 -0.50 -16.09 12.81
CA ILE A 256 0.39 -17.24 12.57
C ILE A 256 1.36 -17.39 13.75
N ASP A 257 2.00 -16.30 14.17
CA ASP A 257 2.94 -16.32 15.28
C ASP A 257 2.25 -16.69 16.60
N ILE A 258 1.06 -16.12 16.86
CA ILE A 258 0.31 -16.38 18.09
C ILE A 258 -0.17 -17.82 18.16
N ILE A 259 -0.74 -18.39 17.09
CA ILE A 259 -1.20 -19.80 17.11
C ILE A 259 -0.02 -20.76 17.28
N CYS A 260 1.14 -20.45 16.68
CA CYS A 260 2.37 -21.20 16.91
C CYS A 260 2.85 -21.11 18.35
N GLY A 261 2.75 -19.94 18.97
CA GLY A 261 3.08 -19.76 20.37
C GLY A 261 2.17 -20.55 21.31
N ILE A 262 0.85 -20.57 21.04
CA ILE A 262 -0.11 -21.43 21.76
C ILE A 262 0.27 -22.92 21.63
N LEU A 263 0.55 -23.37 20.40
CA LEU A 263 0.94 -24.76 20.16
C LEU A 263 2.27 -25.13 20.81
N ALA A 264 3.24 -24.23 20.84
CA ALA A 264 4.51 -24.43 21.53
C ALA A 264 4.30 -24.68 23.04
N GLU A 265 3.48 -23.88 23.72
CA GLU A 265 3.15 -24.08 25.13
C GLU A 265 2.38 -25.39 25.38
N VAL A 266 1.45 -25.72 24.49
CA VAL A 266 0.70 -26.98 24.58
C VAL A 266 1.63 -28.18 24.45
N SER A 267 2.68 -28.08 23.61
CA SER A 267 3.64 -29.17 23.37
C SER A 267 4.50 -29.53 24.59
N ASP A 268 4.60 -28.67 25.60
CA ASP A 268 5.30 -28.97 26.84
C ASP A 268 4.69 -30.15 27.62
N SER A 269 3.40 -30.43 27.41
CA SER A 269 2.66 -31.46 28.17
C SER A 269 1.74 -32.33 27.35
N ASN A 270 1.57 -32.06 26.05
CA ASN A 270 0.65 -32.80 25.17
C ASN A 270 1.26 -33.01 23.79
N ASP A 271 1.28 -34.26 23.34
CA ASP A 271 1.64 -34.60 21.97
C ASP A 271 0.49 -34.24 21.00
N PHE A 272 0.85 -33.81 19.80
CA PHE A 272 -0.08 -33.62 18.67
C PHE A 272 0.67 -33.70 17.34
N PHE A 273 -0.10 -33.90 16.28
CA PHE A 273 0.39 -34.03 14.91
C PHE A 273 -0.37 -33.04 14.03
N ILE A 274 0.34 -32.17 13.30
CA ILE A 274 -0.28 -31.20 12.40
C ILE A 274 -0.76 -31.92 11.14
N GLN A 275 -2.03 -31.79 10.81
CA GLN A 275 -2.63 -32.30 9.59
C GLN A 275 -2.67 -31.21 8.51
N LYS A 276 -2.95 -29.97 8.92
CA LYS A 276 -3.09 -28.83 8.03
C LYS A 276 -2.82 -27.52 8.76
N PHE A 277 -2.14 -26.58 8.09
CA PHE A 277 -1.93 -25.23 8.59
C PHE A 277 -2.24 -24.22 7.49
N HIS A 278 -3.14 -23.28 7.77
CA HIS A 278 -3.43 -22.12 6.96
C HIS A 278 -3.41 -20.87 7.84
N GLY A 279 -2.70 -19.80 7.43
CA GLY A 279 -2.66 -18.54 8.15
C GLY A 279 -2.38 -17.38 7.20
N GLY A 280 -2.94 -16.22 7.50
CA GLY A 280 -2.86 -15.01 6.67
C GLY A 280 -3.57 -15.15 5.32
N GLU A 281 -3.84 -14.05 4.63
CA GLU A 281 -4.53 -14.05 3.34
C GLU A 281 -3.61 -13.66 2.19
N ILE A 282 -2.98 -12.50 2.29
CA ILE A 282 -2.11 -11.92 1.26
C ILE A 282 -0.75 -11.51 1.84
N ARG A 283 0.24 -11.34 0.98
CA ARG A 283 1.63 -11.13 1.37
C ARG A 283 1.87 -9.80 2.10
N ASN A 284 1.25 -8.73 1.64
CA ASN A 284 1.44 -7.39 2.19
C ASN A 284 0.49 -7.04 3.35
N SER A 285 -0.18 -8.05 3.93
CA SER A 285 -1.05 -7.88 5.11
C SER A 285 -0.51 -8.62 6.32
N ILE A 286 -0.67 -8.04 7.52
CA ILE A 286 -0.45 -8.70 8.80
C ILE A 286 -1.52 -9.78 8.95
N ALA A 287 -1.13 -11.02 9.24
CA ALA A 287 -2.05 -12.15 9.34
C ALA A 287 -3.08 -11.93 10.46
N SER A 288 -4.34 -11.70 10.10
CA SER A 288 -5.46 -11.47 11.04
C SER A 288 -6.19 -12.75 11.46
N SER A 289 -5.91 -13.87 10.81
CA SER A 289 -6.46 -15.18 11.14
C SER A 289 -5.48 -16.31 10.87
N ALA A 290 -5.61 -17.39 11.63
CA ALA A 290 -4.87 -18.63 11.42
C ALA A 290 -5.73 -19.84 11.82
N TYR A 291 -5.60 -20.93 11.04
CA TYR A 291 -6.37 -22.15 11.19
C TYR A 291 -5.45 -23.36 11.12
N VAL A 292 -5.55 -24.24 12.12
CA VAL A 292 -4.75 -25.48 12.19
C VAL A 292 -5.64 -26.68 12.45
N GLU A 293 -5.47 -27.75 11.67
CA GLU A 293 -6.05 -29.07 11.91
C GLU A 293 -4.99 -29.96 12.56
N LEU A 294 -5.35 -30.59 13.65
CA LEU A 294 -4.48 -31.45 14.45
C LEU A 294 -5.07 -32.83 14.65
N ALA A 295 -4.22 -33.83 14.75
CA ALA A 295 -4.53 -35.13 15.34
C ALA A 295 -3.92 -35.20 16.73
N VAL A 296 -4.72 -35.30 17.77
CA VAL A 296 -4.30 -35.34 19.18
C VAL A 296 -4.61 -36.72 19.75
N PRO A 297 -3.67 -37.38 20.48
CA PRO A 297 -3.95 -38.67 21.10
C PRO A 297 -5.25 -38.61 21.93
N THR A 298 -6.15 -39.55 21.71
CA THR A 298 -7.53 -39.48 22.27
C THR A 298 -7.54 -39.40 23.80
N ASN A 299 -6.57 -40.01 24.48
CA ASN A 299 -6.44 -40.00 25.92
C ASN A 299 -5.98 -38.66 26.51
N THR A 300 -5.41 -37.74 25.72
CA THR A 300 -4.92 -36.42 26.14
C THR A 300 -5.75 -35.25 25.62
N ILE A 301 -6.82 -35.51 24.87
CA ILE A 301 -7.63 -34.44 24.22
C ILE A 301 -8.20 -33.40 25.21
N ALA A 302 -8.57 -33.82 26.42
CA ALA A 302 -9.08 -32.89 27.44
C ALA A 302 -7.96 -31.97 27.94
N SER A 303 -6.82 -32.54 28.31
CA SER A 303 -5.62 -31.80 28.74
C SER A 303 -5.13 -30.84 27.65
N PHE A 304 -5.10 -31.28 26.39
CA PHE A 304 -4.77 -30.44 25.24
C PHE A 304 -5.66 -29.21 25.14
N LYS A 305 -7.00 -29.40 25.22
CA LYS A 305 -7.96 -28.30 25.13
C LYS A 305 -7.81 -27.29 26.28
N ASP A 306 -7.56 -27.77 27.47
CA ASP A 306 -7.37 -26.91 28.64
C ASP A 306 -6.07 -26.13 28.55
N ALA A 307 -4.97 -26.76 28.11
CA ALA A 307 -3.69 -26.08 27.86
C ALA A 307 -3.83 -25.02 26.76
N ALA A 308 -4.50 -25.32 25.64
CA ALA A 308 -4.72 -24.36 24.57
C ALA A 308 -5.53 -23.13 25.01
N ARG A 309 -6.57 -23.33 25.86
CA ARG A 309 -7.35 -22.23 26.43
C ARG A 309 -6.52 -21.39 27.41
N ALA A 310 -5.71 -22.03 28.23
CA ALA A 310 -4.85 -21.34 29.19
C ALA A 310 -3.80 -20.47 28.46
N ALA A 311 -3.16 -21.03 27.44
CA ALA A 311 -2.23 -20.28 26.60
C ALA A 311 -2.93 -19.08 25.92
N MET A 312 -4.15 -19.27 25.41
CA MET A 312 -4.90 -18.18 24.77
C MET A 312 -5.16 -17.00 25.70
N VAL A 313 -5.47 -17.22 26.98
CA VAL A 313 -5.69 -16.14 27.97
C VAL A 313 -4.46 -15.23 28.07
N ARG A 314 -3.26 -15.80 28.02
CA ARG A 314 -2.01 -15.01 28.05
C ARG A 314 -1.85 -14.14 26.81
N TYR A 315 -2.20 -14.63 25.63
CA TYR A 315 -2.15 -13.85 24.40
C TYR A 315 -3.23 -12.76 24.36
N GLN A 316 -4.43 -13.03 24.91
CA GLN A 316 -5.47 -12.01 25.06
C GLN A 316 -5.05 -10.87 25.98
N ASP A 317 -4.33 -11.16 27.06
CA ASP A 317 -3.77 -10.14 27.94
C ASP A 317 -2.67 -9.32 27.21
N LEU A 318 -1.76 -10.00 26.51
CA LEU A 318 -0.64 -9.37 25.79
C LEU A 318 -1.11 -8.42 24.67
N TYR A 319 -2.19 -8.76 23.98
CA TYR A 319 -2.73 -7.98 22.85
C TYR A 319 -4.06 -7.28 23.17
N SER A 320 -4.36 -7.07 24.46
CA SER A 320 -5.66 -6.50 24.91
C SER A 320 -5.96 -5.12 24.32
N ASP A 321 -4.94 -4.28 24.09
CA ASP A 321 -5.10 -2.94 23.52
C ASP A 321 -5.18 -2.96 22.00
N SER A 322 -4.36 -3.78 21.36
CA SER A 322 -4.28 -3.82 19.88
C SER A 322 -5.36 -4.68 19.24
N ASP A 323 -5.68 -5.84 19.83
CA ASP A 323 -6.58 -6.85 19.25
C ASP A 323 -7.59 -7.40 20.26
N PRO A 324 -8.45 -6.53 20.87
CA PRO A 324 -9.38 -6.92 21.95
C PRO A 324 -10.42 -7.96 21.54
N GLU A 325 -10.73 -8.09 20.25
CA GLU A 325 -11.70 -9.06 19.72
C GLU A 325 -11.05 -10.43 19.41
N MET A 326 -9.74 -10.58 19.68
CA MET A 326 -9.01 -11.82 19.40
C MET A 326 -9.54 -12.98 20.23
N HIS A 327 -9.88 -14.09 19.57
CA HIS A 327 -10.36 -15.29 20.23
C HIS A 327 -9.99 -16.58 19.49
N LEU A 328 -9.86 -17.68 20.27
CA LEU A 328 -9.56 -19.01 19.78
C LEU A 328 -10.81 -19.89 19.80
N ILE A 329 -11.20 -20.42 18.64
CA ILE A 329 -12.29 -21.38 18.50
C ILE A 329 -11.70 -22.77 18.37
N LEU A 330 -12.09 -23.68 19.29
CA LEU A 330 -11.77 -25.10 19.22
C LEU A 330 -12.92 -25.82 18.55
N GLY A 331 -12.65 -26.48 17.43
CA GLY A 331 -13.64 -27.22 16.64
C GLY A 331 -13.26 -28.68 16.42
N SER A 332 -13.92 -29.32 15.46
CA SER A 332 -13.61 -30.67 15.01
C SER A 332 -13.43 -30.70 13.48
N CYS A 333 -12.60 -31.61 12.99
CA CYS A 333 -12.39 -31.86 11.57
C CYS A 333 -12.44 -33.37 11.28
N GLN A 334 -12.10 -33.75 10.06
CA GLN A 334 -11.90 -35.16 9.73
C GLN A 334 -10.46 -35.57 10.08
N LEU A 335 -10.30 -36.77 10.63
CA LEU A 335 -8.98 -37.35 10.81
C LEU A 335 -8.43 -37.71 9.44
N GLN A 336 -7.32 -37.09 9.06
CA GLN A 336 -6.59 -37.42 7.83
C GLN A 336 -5.84 -38.75 8.03
N ALA A 337 -5.62 -39.50 6.94
CA ALA A 337 -4.85 -40.76 7.00
C ALA A 337 -3.38 -40.53 7.42
N ASN A 338 -2.83 -39.37 7.05
CA ASN A 338 -1.48 -38.94 7.38
C ASN A 338 -1.49 -37.56 8.04
N ALA A 339 -0.51 -37.32 8.91
CA ALA A 339 -0.20 -36.02 9.48
C ALA A 339 1.32 -35.82 9.47
N LEU A 340 1.79 -34.62 9.75
CA LEU A 340 3.21 -34.39 10.02
C LEU A 340 3.64 -35.29 11.18
N SER A 341 4.85 -35.89 11.10
CA SER A 341 5.43 -36.59 12.26
C SER A 341 5.50 -35.62 13.47
N TYR A 342 5.62 -36.16 14.67
CA TYR A 342 5.81 -35.33 15.89
C TYR A 342 6.97 -34.34 15.70
N THR A 343 8.14 -34.84 15.25
CA THR A 343 9.31 -34.01 15.01
C THR A 343 9.07 -32.95 13.95
N SER A 344 8.42 -33.29 12.83
CA SER A 344 8.06 -32.32 11.78
C SER A 344 7.08 -31.27 12.29
N SER A 345 6.11 -31.64 13.15
CA SER A 345 5.18 -30.71 13.76
C SER A 345 5.90 -29.71 14.67
N GLN A 346 6.82 -30.17 15.52
CA GLN A 346 7.62 -29.31 16.41
C GLN A 346 8.60 -28.43 15.62
N ASN A 347 9.26 -28.98 14.58
CA ASN A 347 10.16 -28.22 13.74
C ASN A 347 9.43 -27.09 12.98
N LEU A 348 8.23 -27.35 12.46
CA LEU A 348 7.42 -26.33 11.79
C LEU A 348 7.06 -25.17 12.75
N ILE A 349 6.59 -25.51 13.97
CA ILE A 349 6.27 -24.49 14.98
C ILE A 349 7.50 -23.69 15.35
N SER A 350 8.62 -24.36 15.60
CA SER A 350 9.89 -23.72 15.95
C SER A 350 10.40 -22.83 14.81
N LEU A 351 10.31 -23.27 13.56
CA LEU A 351 10.67 -22.50 12.38
C LEU A 351 9.82 -21.22 12.29
N LEU A 352 8.48 -21.35 12.37
CA LEU A 352 7.57 -20.20 12.30
C LEU A 352 7.79 -19.17 13.43
N ARG A 353 8.14 -19.66 14.63
CA ARG A 353 8.48 -18.82 15.80
C ARG A 353 9.87 -18.16 15.70
N ALA A 354 10.80 -18.78 14.99
CA ALA A 354 12.16 -18.27 14.81
C ALA A 354 12.26 -17.27 13.65
N LEU A 355 11.44 -17.44 12.61
CA LEU A 355 11.42 -16.52 11.46
C LEU A 355 11.08 -15.10 11.90
N PRO A 356 11.74 -14.07 11.33
CA PRO A 356 11.53 -12.70 11.74
C PRO A 356 10.08 -12.24 11.45
N ASN A 357 9.47 -11.57 12.43
CA ASN A 357 8.14 -11.01 12.32
C ASN A 357 8.01 -9.71 13.14
N GLY A 358 7.44 -8.65 12.55
CA GLY A 358 7.26 -7.34 13.19
C GLY A 358 8.41 -6.37 12.90
N VAL A 359 8.50 -5.31 13.71
CA VAL A 359 9.54 -4.28 13.62
C VAL A 359 10.88 -4.84 14.10
N MET A 360 11.91 -4.75 13.26
CA MET A 360 13.27 -5.17 13.59
C MET A 360 14.17 -3.99 13.97
N ARG A 361 13.92 -2.81 13.35
CA ARG A 361 14.67 -1.59 13.63
C ARG A 361 13.81 -0.37 13.40
N MET A 362 13.87 0.61 14.31
CA MET A 362 13.30 1.94 14.10
C MET A 362 14.35 2.86 13.47
N SER A 363 13.89 3.82 12.66
CA SER A 363 14.77 4.83 12.09
C SER A 363 15.38 5.72 13.19
N SER A 364 16.69 5.96 13.10
CA SER A 364 17.38 6.95 13.93
C SER A 364 17.26 8.36 13.38
N GLU A 365 16.88 8.50 12.13
CA GLU A 365 16.78 9.76 11.40
C GLU A 365 15.36 10.33 11.45
N TYR A 366 14.35 9.48 11.25
CA TYR A 366 12.94 9.87 11.25
C TYR A 366 12.24 9.31 12.49
N LYS A 367 11.89 10.22 13.41
CA LYS A 367 11.23 9.81 14.67
C LYS A 367 9.87 9.12 14.39
N GLY A 368 9.71 7.93 14.95
CA GLY A 368 8.46 7.15 14.82
C GLY A 368 8.35 6.33 13.54
N VAL A 369 9.32 6.44 12.62
CA VAL A 369 9.35 5.67 11.36
C VAL A 369 10.09 4.35 11.56
N VAL A 370 9.55 3.27 11.02
CA VAL A 370 10.22 1.97 10.95
C VAL A 370 11.31 2.01 9.89
N GLU A 371 12.53 1.63 10.23
CA GLU A 371 13.60 1.45 9.26
C GLU A 371 13.51 0.07 8.60
N THR A 372 13.42 -0.99 9.42
CA THR A 372 13.45 -2.38 8.95
C THR A 372 12.40 -3.21 9.66
N SER A 373 11.66 -4.00 8.91
CA SER A 373 10.65 -4.94 9.42
C SER A 373 10.61 -6.22 8.59
N CYS A 374 9.94 -7.22 9.11
CA CYS A 374 9.56 -8.40 8.37
C CYS A 374 8.12 -8.79 8.73
N ASN A 375 7.31 -9.13 7.76
CA ASN A 375 5.98 -9.66 7.99
C ASN A 375 5.96 -11.17 7.70
N LEU A 376 5.56 -11.98 8.66
CA LEU A 376 5.20 -13.38 8.46
C LEU A 376 3.78 -13.41 7.88
N SER A 377 3.72 -13.47 6.55
CA SER A 377 2.52 -13.12 5.79
C SER A 377 1.51 -14.26 5.67
N THR A 378 1.98 -15.42 5.20
CA THR A 378 1.08 -16.57 4.98
C THR A 378 1.76 -17.91 5.25
N VAL A 379 0.94 -18.87 5.68
CA VAL A 379 1.31 -20.29 5.78
C VAL A 379 0.26 -21.12 5.06
N ARG A 380 0.66 -22.05 4.19
CA ARG A 380 -0.26 -22.89 3.41
C ARG A 380 0.26 -24.32 3.32
N THR A 381 -0.51 -25.27 3.82
CA THR A 381 -0.27 -26.70 3.58
C THR A 381 -0.64 -27.04 2.13
N LYS A 382 0.30 -27.65 1.43
CA LYS A 382 0.14 -28.25 0.11
C LYS A 382 0.13 -29.78 0.25
N SER A 383 0.08 -30.51 -0.88
CA SER A 383 0.06 -31.99 -0.87
C SER A 383 1.26 -32.63 -0.18
N ASP A 384 2.44 -32.08 -0.35
CA ASP A 384 3.74 -32.64 0.03
C ASP A 384 4.68 -31.68 0.75
N ALA A 385 4.24 -30.41 0.91
CA ALA A 385 5.04 -29.36 1.53
C ALA A 385 4.17 -28.33 2.26
N ILE A 386 4.79 -27.52 3.10
CA ILE A 386 4.17 -26.31 3.67
C ILE A 386 4.93 -25.11 3.13
N THR A 387 4.19 -24.22 2.47
CA THR A 387 4.76 -22.97 1.96
C THR A 387 4.51 -21.85 2.95
N ILE A 388 5.56 -21.05 3.21
CA ILE A 388 5.55 -19.90 4.12
C ILE A 388 6.01 -18.69 3.31
N ALA A 389 5.25 -17.62 3.37
CA ALA A 389 5.63 -16.36 2.73
C ALA A 389 5.96 -15.31 3.78
N LEU A 390 7.08 -14.61 3.56
CA LEU A 390 7.46 -13.44 4.34
C LEU A 390 7.66 -12.24 3.41
N LEU A 391 7.53 -11.03 3.98
CA LEU A 391 7.78 -9.77 3.30
C LEU A 391 8.68 -8.88 4.15
N PRO A 392 10.00 -9.03 4.05
CA PRO A 392 10.96 -8.07 4.56
C PRO A 392 10.83 -6.71 3.88
N ARG A 393 10.99 -5.62 4.66
CA ARG A 393 11.05 -4.24 4.18
C ARG A 393 12.15 -3.47 4.88
N SER A 394 12.81 -2.56 4.17
CA SER A 394 13.76 -1.64 4.79
C SER A 394 13.91 -0.34 3.99
N LEU A 395 14.08 0.79 4.69
CA LEU A 395 14.48 2.07 4.09
C LEU A 395 15.90 2.02 3.52
N ARG A 396 16.70 1.02 3.92
CA ARG A 396 18.10 0.86 3.52
C ARG A 396 18.33 -0.51 2.92
N ASP A 397 18.95 -0.58 1.75
CA ASP A 397 19.23 -1.84 1.06
C ASP A 397 20.01 -2.83 1.94
N HIS A 398 21.03 -2.36 2.68
CA HIS A 398 21.77 -3.22 3.61
C HIS A 398 20.95 -3.71 4.80
N GLY A 399 19.93 -2.95 5.23
CA GLY A 399 18.98 -3.41 6.24
C GLY A 399 18.11 -4.56 5.72
N LEU A 400 17.75 -4.49 4.43
CA LEU A 400 17.03 -5.57 3.75
C LEU A 400 17.92 -6.82 3.60
N ASP A 401 19.21 -6.64 3.21
CA ASP A 401 20.18 -7.72 3.09
C ASP A 401 20.38 -8.46 4.43
N ASP A 402 20.47 -7.74 5.58
CA ASP A 402 20.58 -8.34 6.91
C ASP A 402 19.38 -9.23 7.25
N VAL A 403 18.17 -8.85 6.85
CA VAL A 403 16.96 -9.69 7.05
C VAL A 403 16.97 -10.92 6.14
N ILE A 404 17.42 -10.78 4.90
CA ILE A 404 17.59 -11.89 3.95
C ILE A 404 18.55 -12.91 4.53
N ASP A 405 19.74 -12.49 4.96
CA ASP A 405 20.77 -13.35 5.55
C ASP A 405 20.26 -14.05 6.81
N LYS A 406 19.47 -13.37 7.64
CA LYS A 406 18.86 -13.93 8.84
C LYS A 406 17.83 -15.02 8.51
N ILE A 407 16.95 -14.79 7.53
CA ILE A 407 15.97 -15.80 7.08
C ILE A 407 16.70 -17.02 6.54
N ASP A 408 17.70 -16.82 5.67
CA ASP A 408 18.51 -17.91 5.09
C ASP A 408 19.23 -18.72 6.19
N SER A 409 19.85 -18.04 7.15
CA SER A 409 20.51 -18.67 8.29
C SER A 409 19.56 -19.53 9.13
N ILE A 410 18.33 -19.04 9.39
CA ILE A 410 17.32 -19.79 10.14
C ILE A 410 16.86 -21.02 9.35
N CYS A 411 16.59 -20.87 8.06
CA CYS A 411 16.18 -21.98 7.18
C CYS A 411 17.27 -23.05 7.09
N SER A 412 18.54 -22.65 7.05
CA SER A 412 19.69 -23.57 6.98
C SER A 412 19.89 -24.45 8.23
N LEU A 413 19.17 -24.19 9.33
CA LEU A 413 19.21 -25.05 10.54
C LEU A 413 18.47 -26.39 10.35
N LEU A 414 17.65 -26.49 9.30
CA LEU A 414 16.83 -27.68 9.01
C LEU A 414 17.11 -28.18 7.58
N ASP A 415 17.50 -29.45 7.45
CA ASP A 415 17.83 -30.06 6.15
C ASP A 415 16.63 -30.15 5.17
N ASN A 416 15.41 -30.05 5.67
CA ASN A 416 14.16 -30.15 4.93
C ASN A 416 13.45 -28.80 4.71
N VAL A 417 14.21 -27.70 4.75
CA VAL A 417 13.71 -26.35 4.49
C VAL A 417 14.49 -25.72 3.34
N GLU A 418 13.76 -25.19 2.38
CA GLU A 418 14.31 -24.42 1.27
C GLU A 418 13.79 -22.99 1.34
N VAL A 419 14.61 -22.00 0.97
CA VAL A 419 14.20 -20.60 0.85
C VAL A 419 14.61 -20.01 -0.49
N GLY A 420 13.72 -19.21 -1.08
CA GLY A 420 13.98 -18.47 -2.30
C GLY A 420 13.54 -17.00 -2.14
N PHE A 421 14.30 -16.11 -2.76
CA PHE A 421 14.05 -14.67 -2.73
C PHE A 421 13.79 -14.14 -4.14
N GLN A 422 12.77 -13.29 -4.31
CA GLN A 422 12.42 -12.74 -5.62
C GLN A 422 11.68 -11.40 -5.52
N GLY A 423 11.66 -10.63 -6.61
CA GLY A 423 10.90 -9.38 -6.69
C GLY A 423 11.45 -8.32 -5.72
N ARG A 424 12.79 -8.08 -5.74
CA ARG A 424 13.42 -7.05 -4.93
C ARG A 424 13.05 -5.68 -5.46
N SER A 425 12.50 -4.82 -4.59
CA SER A 425 12.42 -3.38 -4.76
C SER A 425 13.47 -2.68 -3.90
N PHE A 426 13.74 -1.43 -4.20
CA PHE A 426 14.83 -0.68 -3.58
C PHE A 426 14.29 0.34 -2.58
N GLY A 427 15.00 0.52 -1.46
CA GLY A 427 14.80 1.61 -0.56
C GLY A 427 15.39 2.91 -1.14
N TRP A 428 14.79 4.01 -0.73
CA TRP A 428 15.27 5.33 -1.06
C TRP A 428 15.30 6.21 0.18
N THR A 429 16.33 7.01 0.31
CA THR A 429 16.42 8.08 1.31
C THR A 429 17.12 9.27 0.67
N SER A 430 16.49 10.45 0.75
CA SER A 430 17.08 11.74 0.37
C SER A 430 17.53 12.51 1.61
N PRO A 431 18.46 13.46 1.47
CA PRO A 431 18.75 14.41 2.53
C PRO A 431 17.48 15.14 3.00
N THR A 432 17.37 15.39 4.30
CA THR A 432 16.28 16.15 4.91
C THR A 432 16.40 17.67 4.73
N GLU A 433 17.49 18.13 4.11
CA GLU A 433 17.79 19.52 3.83
C GLU A 433 18.13 19.69 2.35
N SER A 434 17.41 20.55 1.66
CA SER A 434 17.67 20.98 0.29
C SER A 434 16.89 22.25 -0.02
N ASP A 435 17.33 23.01 -1.03
CA ASP A 435 16.62 24.22 -1.49
C ASP A 435 15.16 23.92 -1.81
N LEU A 436 14.87 22.77 -2.42
CA LEU A 436 13.50 22.33 -2.74
C LEU A 436 12.65 22.10 -1.48
N ILE A 437 13.22 21.44 -0.46
CA ILE A 437 12.56 21.23 0.83
C ILE A 437 12.25 22.57 1.51
N ASP A 438 13.21 23.50 1.50
CA ASP A 438 13.04 24.80 2.14
C ASP A 438 11.98 25.64 1.43
N ILE A 439 11.93 25.60 0.08
CA ILE A 439 10.88 26.25 -0.70
C ILE A 439 9.52 25.65 -0.35
N LEU A 440 9.38 24.32 -0.33
CA LEU A 440 8.12 23.65 0.01
C LEU A 440 7.66 23.97 1.44
N LYS A 441 8.57 23.93 2.44
CA LYS A 441 8.27 24.35 3.83
C LYS A 441 7.69 25.75 3.89
N ASP A 442 8.36 26.70 3.22
CA ASP A 442 7.92 28.09 3.20
C ASP A 442 6.54 28.25 2.55
N GLU A 443 6.30 27.58 1.42
CA GLU A 443 5.02 27.69 0.72
C GLU A 443 3.88 27.02 1.51
N TYR A 444 4.08 25.84 2.11
CA TYR A 444 3.08 25.25 3.01
C TYR A 444 2.79 26.16 4.21
N LYS A 445 3.82 26.76 4.80
CA LYS A 445 3.64 27.69 5.93
C LYS A 445 2.89 28.93 5.53
N LYS A 446 3.24 29.53 4.39
CA LYS A 446 2.65 30.76 3.87
C LYS A 446 1.20 30.57 3.44
N GLN A 447 0.89 29.50 2.71
CA GLN A 447 -0.41 29.31 2.08
C GLN A 447 -1.40 28.57 2.99
N CYS A 448 -0.92 27.58 3.77
CA CYS A 448 -1.76 26.71 4.59
C CYS A 448 -1.59 26.92 6.10
N GLY A 449 -0.55 27.67 6.53
CA GLY A 449 -0.21 27.81 7.95
C GLY A 449 0.40 26.55 8.57
N ILE A 450 0.74 25.55 7.77
CA ILE A 450 1.23 24.23 8.20
C ILE A 450 2.75 24.25 8.29
N ASP A 451 3.29 23.73 9.40
CA ASP A 451 4.67 23.30 9.50
C ASP A 451 4.77 21.87 9.02
N VAL A 452 5.29 21.66 7.81
CA VAL A 452 5.32 20.34 7.18
C VAL A 452 6.19 19.37 7.95
N LYS A 453 5.77 18.10 8.00
CA LYS A 453 6.54 17.00 8.55
C LYS A 453 7.40 16.39 7.43
N ILE A 454 8.73 16.37 7.63
CA ILE A 454 9.64 15.63 6.78
C ILE A 454 9.75 14.21 7.33
N THR A 455 9.48 13.22 6.50
CA THR A 455 9.39 11.83 6.93
C THR A 455 9.76 10.86 5.80
N SER A 456 9.71 9.57 6.09
CA SER A 456 9.81 8.49 5.10
C SER A 456 8.65 7.53 5.31
N ILE A 457 8.19 6.90 4.23
CA ILE A 457 7.16 5.88 4.29
C ILE A 457 7.78 4.47 4.35
N HIS A 458 7.25 3.62 5.22
CA HIS A 458 7.67 2.22 5.31
C HIS A 458 6.88 1.32 4.34
N ALA A 459 6.63 1.85 3.14
CA ALA A 459 6.03 1.17 1.99
C ALA A 459 6.89 1.46 0.75
N GLY A 460 6.62 0.80 -0.37
CA GLY A 460 7.29 1.07 -1.64
C GLY A 460 6.76 2.34 -2.28
N LEU A 461 7.60 3.03 -3.03
CA LEU A 461 7.28 4.07 -4.01
C LEU A 461 8.18 3.85 -5.23
N GLU A 462 7.75 4.30 -6.39
CA GLU A 462 8.55 4.25 -7.62
C GLU A 462 9.88 4.99 -7.51
N THR A 463 9.95 6.00 -6.63
CA THR A 463 11.18 6.75 -6.31
C THR A 463 12.35 5.87 -5.87
N GLY A 464 12.08 4.67 -5.31
CA GLY A 464 13.12 3.69 -4.99
C GLY A 464 13.88 3.21 -6.23
N TYR A 465 13.19 2.97 -7.33
CA TYR A 465 13.79 2.59 -8.61
C TYR A 465 14.52 3.77 -9.27
N PHE A 466 13.95 4.97 -9.17
CA PHE A 466 14.57 6.19 -9.70
C PHE A 466 15.86 6.54 -8.96
N ALA A 467 15.88 6.38 -7.63
CA ALA A 467 17.10 6.54 -6.82
C ALA A 467 18.20 5.56 -7.24
N LYS A 468 17.82 4.32 -7.60
CA LYS A 468 18.76 3.33 -8.10
C LYS A 468 19.32 3.70 -9.47
N ALA A 469 18.48 4.25 -10.36
CA ALA A 469 18.88 4.67 -11.70
C ALA A 469 19.71 5.97 -11.68
N ASN A 470 19.32 6.95 -10.86
CA ASN A 470 20.08 8.20 -10.66
C ASN A 470 20.21 8.56 -9.16
N PRO A 471 21.26 8.08 -8.47
CA PRO A 471 21.47 8.34 -7.04
C PRO A 471 21.73 9.82 -6.67
N LYS A 472 21.91 10.70 -7.66
CA LYS A 472 22.15 12.13 -7.43
C LYS A 472 20.90 12.97 -7.53
N LEU A 473 19.81 12.41 -8.06
CA LEU A 473 18.55 13.11 -8.24
C LEU A 473 17.95 13.43 -6.87
N LYS A 474 17.65 14.69 -6.62
CA LYS A 474 17.00 15.14 -5.38
C LYS A 474 15.49 14.96 -5.53
N MET A 475 14.92 14.03 -4.78
CA MET A 475 13.51 13.66 -4.91
C MET A 475 12.74 13.94 -3.64
N ILE A 476 11.47 14.32 -3.80
CA ILE A 476 10.49 14.46 -2.73
C ILE A 476 9.18 13.88 -3.25
N SER A 477 8.46 13.13 -2.40
CA SER A 477 7.07 12.76 -2.67
C SER A 477 6.14 13.59 -1.79
N LEU A 478 5.06 14.10 -2.38
CA LEU A 478 4.02 14.87 -1.72
C LEU A 478 2.70 14.71 -2.47
N GLY A 479 1.59 15.01 -1.81
CA GLY A 479 0.27 14.93 -2.46
C GLY A 479 -0.85 15.50 -1.60
N PRO A 480 -2.08 15.50 -2.10
CA PRO A 480 -3.27 15.85 -1.35
C PRO A 480 -3.67 14.72 -0.40
N THR A 481 -4.61 14.99 0.51
CA THR A 481 -5.18 13.91 1.33
C THR A 481 -6.05 12.99 0.47
N VAL A 482 -5.62 11.74 0.36
CA VAL A 482 -6.39 10.59 -0.12
C VAL A 482 -6.58 9.64 1.06
N ARG A 483 -7.74 9.01 1.18
CA ARG A 483 -8.02 8.06 2.27
C ARG A 483 -8.75 6.85 1.74
N CYS A 484 -8.52 5.74 2.42
CA CYS A 484 -9.10 4.45 2.06
C CYS A 484 -8.80 4.04 0.62
N ALA A 485 -7.62 4.43 0.08
CA ALA A 485 -7.13 3.94 -1.21
C ALA A 485 -7.27 2.41 -1.30
N HIS A 486 -7.38 1.88 -2.50
CA HIS A 486 -7.57 0.45 -2.78
C HIS A 486 -8.86 -0.15 -2.19
N SER A 487 -9.85 0.70 -1.88
CA SER A 487 -11.15 0.25 -1.37
C SER A 487 -12.31 1.05 -1.98
N PRO A 488 -13.55 0.50 -1.94
CA PRO A 488 -14.73 1.23 -2.41
C PRO A 488 -15.14 2.44 -1.53
N ASP A 489 -14.38 2.70 -0.48
CA ASP A 489 -14.55 3.87 0.40
C ASP A 489 -13.46 4.93 0.12
N GLU A 490 -12.68 4.77 -0.95
CA GLU A 490 -11.66 5.72 -1.37
C GLU A 490 -12.24 7.11 -1.55
N CYS A 491 -11.54 8.10 -1.01
CA CYS A 491 -11.93 9.49 -1.13
C CYS A 491 -10.72 10.43 -1.11
N CYS A 492 -10.90 11.64 -1.66
CA CYS A 492 -9.88 12.67 -1.69
C CYS A 492 -10.42 14.04 -1.30
N SER A 493 -9.59 14.85 -0.63
CA SER A 493 -9.93 16.21 -0.19
C SER A 493 -9.92 17.20 -1.34
N VAL A 494 -11.02 17.91 -1.54
CA VAL A 494 -11.09 19.01 -2.53
C VAL A 494 -10.15 20.15 -2.12
N LYS A 495 -10.20 20.55 -0.83
CA LYS A 495 -9.39 21.65 -0.30
C LYS A 495 -7.88 21.35 -0.38
N HIS A 496 -7.47 20.16 0.02
CA HIS A 496 -6.04 19.81 -0.01
C HIS A 496 -5.52 19.67 -1.44
N THR A 497 -6.34 19.25 -2.39
CA THR A 497 -5.99 19.25 -3.81
C THR A 497 -5.73 20.66 -4.35
N GLU A 498 -6.58 21.65 -3.99
CA GLU A 498 -6.38 23.06 -4.33
C GLU A 498 -5.09 23.59 -3.71
N GLN A 499 -4.85 23.31 -2.43
CA GLN A 499 -3.66 23.77 -1.72
C GLN A 499 -2.37 23.20 -2.33
N VAL A 500 -2.35 21.89 -2.64
CA VAL A 500 -1.18 21.26 -3.27
C VAL A 500 -0.93 21.86 -4.66
N TYR A 501 -1.96 22.12 -5.46
CA TYR A 501 -1.81 22.79 -6.74
C TYR A 501 -1.15 24.16 -6.63
N ASP A 502 -1.62 24.99 -5.70
CA ASP A 502 -1.07 26.35 -5.47
C ASP A 502 0.37 26.29 -4.94
N ILE A 503 0.69 25.34 -4.05
CA ILE A 503 2.04 25.12 -3.55
C ILE A 503 2.98 24.69 -4.68
N LEU A 504 2.55 23.78 -5.56
CA LEU A 504 3.34 23.36 -6.71
C LEU A 504 3.62 24.51 -7.67
N LYS A 505 2.63 25.35 -7.97
CA LYS A 505 2.82 26.57 -8.79
C LYS A 505 3.87 27.50 -8.17
N ALA A 506 3.71 27.85 -6.91
CA ALA A 506 4.62 28.74 -6.22
C ALA A 506 6.03 28.12 -6.12
N THR A 507 6.14 26.81 -5.96
CA THR A 507 7.44 26.10 -5.95
C THR A 507 8.14 26.20 -7.31
N LEU A 508 7.41 25.97 -8.41
CA LEU A 508 7.93 26.11 -9.78
C LEU A 508 8.44 27.52 -10.06
N GLU A 509 7.69 28.54 -9.66
CA GLU A 509 8.08 29.95 -9.81
C GLU A 509 9.32 30.31 -9.01
N ARG A 510 9.52 29.72 -7.83
CA ARG A 510 10.68 29.98 -6.94
C ARG A 510 11.93 29.20 -7.31
N LEU A 511 11.79 28.03 -7.90
CA LEU A 511 12.92 27.21 -8.40
C LEU A 511 13.61 27.85 -9.62
N SER A 512 13.07 28.87 -10.15
CA SER A 512 13.50 29.52 -11.38
C SER A 512 14.43 30.72 -11.15
#